data_a685f04726b45ff01c944b9f33871921
#
_entry.id   a685f04726b45ff01c944b9f33871921
#
_cell.length_a   1.000
_cell.length_b   1.000
_cell.length_c   1.000
_cell.angle_alpha   90.00
_cell.angle_beta   90.00
_cell.angle_gamma   90.00
#
_symmetry.space_group_name_H-M   'P 1'
#
loop_
_entity.id
_entity.type
_entity.pdbx_description
1 polymer ?
#
loop_
_entity_poly.entity_id
_entity_poly.type
_entity_poly.pdbx_seq_one_letter_code
_entity_poly.pdbx_strand_id
1 'polypeptide(L)'
;MGAVDDAVESSEGSSSAEEEEVSMPSPHQLEIAENILNRLNPKDRHDLGQMIHHRSLICGSIAAGLGIFWWLSIQRIGDDPMNQSESLVKGVTFMTLSYMVPVVVFFASILNAASREKGQPGPALIAGAMFLIMGFFSFEPLVMGLLDTDTDVMNPFWQTSRLVILGVGFFFVAKLFIEAFLLNWVMRLEEAYSEIEILALTSDVEPDSNPEVEPIEEADA
;
A
#
# COMPACT_ATOMS: atom_id res chain seq x y z
N MET A 1 20.51 -70.22 -15.39
CA MET A 1 19.52 -70.44 -16.47
C MET A 1 18.25 -69.81 -15.98
N GLY A 2 17.90 -68.68 -16.52
CA GLY A 2 16.73 -67.90 -16.17
C GLY A 2 16.79 -66.61 -16.97
N ALA A 3 16.12 -66.59 -18.09
CA ALA A 3 15.98 -65.42 -18.93
C ALA A 3 15.07 -64.39 -18.25
N VAL A 4 15.49 -63.19 -18.18
CA VAL A 4 14.66 -62.06 -17.75
C VAL A 4 14.29 -61.29 -19.02
N ASP A 5 13.02 -61.30 -19.35
CA ASP A 5 12.40 -60.53 -20.41
C ASP A 5 12.36 -59.07 -20.03
N ASP A 6 13.07 -58.27 -20.81
CA ASP A 6 12.97 -56.80 -20.78
C ASP A 6 11.71 -56.34 -21.52
N ALA A 7 10.67 -56.02 -20.76
CA ALA A 7 9.50 -55.31 -21.27
C ALA A 7 9.80 -53.82 -21.27
N VAL A 8 10.15 -53.30 -22.44
CA VAL A 8 10.23 -51.86 -22.73
C VAL A 8 8.80 -51.32 -22.84
N GLU A 9 8.28 -50.73 -21.76
CA GLU A 9 7.08 -49.93 -21.83
C GLU A 9 7.42 -48.55 -22.42
N SER A 10 7.02 -48.39 -23.67
CA SER A 10 6.99 -47.09 -24.36
C SER A 10 5.91 -46.22 -23.70
N SER A 11 6.32 -45.36 -22.76
CA SER A 11 5.47 -44.29 -22.29
C SER A 11 5.35 -43.23 -23.40
N GLU A 12 4.33 -43.35 -24.21
CA GLU A 12 3.87 -42.26 -25.07
C GLU A 12 3.50 -41.07 -24.17
N GLY A 13 4.38 -40.10 -24.15
CA GLY A 13 4.13 -38.79 -23.54
C GLY A 13 3.00 -38.12 -24.30
N SER A 14 1.80 -38.25 -23.79
CA SER A 14 0.68 -37.40 -24.14
C SER A 14 1.02 -35.98 -23.67
N SER A 15 1.66 -35.22 -24.56
CA SER A 15 1.72 -33.79 -24.50
C SER A 15 0.32 -33.26 -24.78
N SER A 16 -0.55 -33.29 -23.77
CA SER A 16 -1.72 -32.43 -23.75
C SER A 16 -1.18 -31.01 -23.66
N ALA A 17 -1.08 -30.34 -24.83
CA ALA A 17 -1.11 -28.88 -24.86
C ALA A 17 -2.39 -28.50 -24.13
N GLU A 18 -2.26 -28.09 -22.87
CA GLU A 18 -3.29 -27.32 -22.20
C GLU A 18 -3.44 -26.06 -23.06
N GLU A 19 -4.46 -26.08 -23.92
CA GLU A 19 -5.03 -24.87 -24.50
C GLU A 19 -5.36 -24.03 -23.27
N GLU A 20 -4.55 -23.01 -23.01
CA GLU A 20 -4.84 -21.95 -22.05
C GLU A 20 -6.15 -21.32 -22.54
N GLU A 21 -7.26 -21.88 -22.06
CA GLU A 21 -8.57 -21.30 -22.20
C GLU A 21 -8.45 -19.90 -21.61
N VAL A 22 -8.38 -18.87 -22.46
CA VAL A 22 -8.37 -17.46 -22.04
C VAL A 22 -9.70 -17.23 -21.34
N SER A 23 -9.72 -17.60 -20.06
CA SER A 23 -10.91 -17.46 -19.23
C SER A 23 -11.19 -15.98 -19.07
N MET A 24 -12.39 -15.54 -19.46
CA MET A 24 -12.83 -14.15 -19.23
C MET A 24 -12.57 -13.73 -17.77
N PRO A 25 -12.20 -12.46 -17.53
CA PRO A 25 -11.98 -11.98 -16.17
C PRO A 25 -13.25 -12.20 -15.35
N SER A 26 -13.07 -12.60 -14.09
CA SER A 26 -14.23 -12.81 -13.23
C SER A 26 -15.00 -11.50 -13.03
N PRO A 27 -16.33 -11.52 -12.88
CA PRO A 27 -17.11 -10.29 -12.63
C PRO A 27 -16.59 -9.47 -11.46
N HIS A 28 -16.06 -10.13 -10.44
CA HIS A 28 -15.45 -9.51 -9.27
C HIS A 28 -14.13 -8.76 -9.60
N GLN A 29 -13.34 -9.27 -10.53
CA GLN A 29 -12.12 -8.59 -10.99
C GLN A 29 -12.45 -7.31 -11.77
N LEU A 30 -13.49 -7.35 -12.60
CA LEU A 30 -13.98 -6.18 -13.33
C LEU A 30 -14.53 -5.11 -12.39
N GLU A 31 -15.32 -5.50 -11.39
CA GLU A 31 -15.84 -4.58 -10.38
C GLU A 31 -14.72 -3.88 -9.59
N ILE A 32 -13.68 -4.63 -9.19
CA ILE A 32 -12.51 -4.04 -8.52
C ILE A 32 -11.77 -3.09 -9.45
N ALA A 33 -11.55 -3.46 -10.72
CA ALA A 33 -10.88 -2.61 -11.69
C ALA A 33 -11.66 -1.31 -11.93
N GLU A 34 -12.97 -1.38 -12.10
CA GLU A 34 -13.85 -0.24 -12.24
C GLU A 34 -13.80 0.69 -11.02
N ASN A 35 -13.86 0.15 -9.81
CA ASN A 35 -13.73 0.92 -8.58
C ASN A 35 -12.38 1.65 -8.48
N ILE A 36 -11.29 1.01 -8.93
CA ILE A 36 -9.95 1.61 -8.95
C ILE A 36 -9.91 2.74 -9.99
N LEU A 37 -10.42 2.51 -11.20
CA LEU A 37 -10.46 3.50 -12.27
C LEU A 37 -11.33 4.71 -11.91
N ASN A 38 -12.53 4.49 -11.37
CA ASN A 38 -13.41 5.56 -10.91
C ASN A 38 -12.78 6.43 -9.82
N ARG A 39 -12.00 5.82 -8.90
CA ARG A 39 -11.31 6.55 -7.84
C ARG A 39 -10.12 7.37 -8.35
N LEU A 40 -9.37 6.85 -9.32
CA LEU A 40 -8.11 7.43 -9.79
C LEU A 40 -8.30 8.25 -11.07
N ASN A 41 -9.38 8.02 -11.79
CA ASN A 41 -9.86 8.74 -12.97
C ASN A 41 -8.78 8.98 -14.05
N PRO A 42 -8.06 7.93 -14.54
CA PRO A 42 -7.18 8.07 -15.68
C PRO A 42 -8.00 8.34 -16.94
N LYS A 43 -7.53 9.28 -17.78
CA LYS A 43 -8.24 9.65 -19.02
C LYS A 43 -8.02 8.66 -20.14
N ASP A 44 -6.77 8.18 -20.26
CA ASP A 44 -6.32 7.30 -21.33
C ASP A 44 -5.32 6.26 -20.78
N ARG A 45 -5.06 5.22 -21.57
CA ARG A 45 -4.01 4.23 -21.30
C ARG A 45 -2.62 4.86 -21.13
N HIS A 46 -2.34 5.91 -21.90
CA HIS A 46 -1.08 6.65 -21.78
C HIS A 46 -0.98 7.41 -20.46
N ASP A 47 -2.07 8.05 -20.04
CA ASP A 47 -2.19 8.72 -18.74
C ASP A 47 -2.04 7.74 -17.59
N LEU A 48 -2.66 6.56 -17.70
CA LEU A 48 -2.50 5.46 -16.75
C LEU A 48 -1.01 5.09 -16.55
N GLY A 49 -0.27 4.90 -17.66
CA GLY A 49 1.16 4.59 -17.62
C GLY A 49 1.99 5.71 -16.98
N GLN A 50 1.67 6.97 -17.31
CA GLN A 50 2.32 8.13 -16.70
C GLN A 50 2.04 8.23 -15.19
N MET A 51 0.80 7.99 -14.78
CA MET A 51 0.42 7.98 -13.36
C MET A 51 1.17 6.91 -12.57
N ILE A 52 1.29 5.69 -13.11
CA ILE A 52 2.06 4.60 -12.49
C ILE A 52 3.53 5.02 -12.32
N HIS A 53 4.14 5.52 -13.40
CA HIS A 53 5.54 5.93 -13.38
C HIS A 53 5.78 7.07 -12.37
N HIS A 54 4.96 8.10 -12.40
CA HIS A 54 5.07 9.26 -11.50
C HIS A 54 4.91 8.86 -10.02
N ARG A 55 3.89 8.04 -9.70
CA ARG A 55 3.67 7.57 -8.34
C ARG A 55 4.78 6.66 -7.84
N SER A 56 5.29 5.77 -8.70
CA SER A 56 6.43 4.89 -8.37
C SER A 56 7.71 5.70 -8.12
N LEU A 57 7.97 6.72 -8.93
CA LEU A 57 9.14 7.59 -8.78
C LEU A 57 9.06 8.40 -7.48
N ILE A 58 7.90 9.01 -7.18
CA ILE A 58 7.71 9.75 -5.92
C ILE A 58 7.82 8.81 -4.72
N CYS A 59 7.19 7.63 -4.78
CA CYS A 59 7.28 6.61 -3.74
C CYS A 59 8.74 6.23 -3.46
N GLY A 60 9.50 5.92 -4.51
CA GLY A 60 10.93 5.59 -4.41
C GLY A 60 11.77 6.74 -3.84
N SER A 61 11.51 7.97 -4.29
CA SER A 61 12.22 9.16 -3.82
C SER A 61 11.97 9.44 -2.34
N ILE A 62 10.73 9.34 -1.88
CA ILE A 62 10.37 9.52 -0.46
C ILE A 62 11.00 8.40 0.37
N ALA A 63 10.90 7.13 -0.08
CA ALA A 63 11.49 5.99 0.62
C ALA A 63 13.02 6.12 0.76
N ALA A 64 13.71 6.53 -0.32
CA ALA A 64 15.15 6.81 -0.29
C ALA A 64 15.49 7.96 0.67
N GLY A 65 14.73 9.04 0.64
CA GLY A 65 14.91 10.18 1.56
C GLY A 65 14.73 9.77 3.02
N LEU A 66 13.72 8.96 3.34
CA LEU A 66 13.50 8.41 4.68
C LEU A 66 14.61 7.44 5.11
N GLY A 67 15.13 6.64 4.19
CA GLY A 67 16.29 5.78 4.44
C GLY A 67 17.55 6.58 4.79
N ILE A 68 17.83 7.65 4.04
CA ILE A 68 18.94 8.58 4.32
C ILE A 68 18.69 9.28 5.66
N PHE A 69 17.48 9.77 5.93
CA PHE A 69 17.12 10.38 7.19
C PHE A 69 17.36 9.43 8.37
N TRP A 70 16.87 8.18 8.26
CA TRP A 70 17.08 7.16 9.28
C TRP A 70 18.56 6.90 9.51
N TRP A 71 19.33 6.72 8.44
CA TRP A 71 20.77 6.47 8.53
C TRP A 71 21.53 7.61 9.22
N LEU A 72 21.26 8.85 8.83
CA LEU A 72 21.94 10.03 9.39
C LEU A 72 21.53 10.32 10.84
N SER A 73 20.24 10.25 11.14
CA SER A 73 19.69 10.72 12.42
C SER A 73 19.61 9.65 13.50
N ILE A 74 19.74 8.37 13.14
CA ILE A 74 19.60 7.25 14.07
C ILE A 74 20.82 6.32 13.98
N GLN A 75 21.06 5.70 12.84
CA GLN A 75 22.09 4.67 12.69
C GLN A 75 23.51 5.23 12.92
N ARG A 76 23.83 6.39 12.34
CA ARG A 76 25.16 6.99 12.45
C ARG A 76 25.47 7.50 13.87
N ILE A 77 24.44 7.82 14.65
CA ILE A 77 24.54 8.32 16.02
C ILE A 77 24.22 7.18 17.01
N GLY A 78 24.34 5.92 16.57
CA GLY A 78 23.91 4.73 17.33
C GLY A 78 24.55 4.55 18.70
N ASP A 79 25.77 5.08 18.93
CA ASP A 79 26.47 5.05 20.21
C ASP A 79 26.01 6.15 21.19
N ASP A 80 25.12 7.04 20.78
CA ASP A 80 24.53 8.07 21.64
C ASP A 80 23.62 7.39 22.70
N PRO A 81 23.80 7.70 24.00
CA PRO A 81 22.92 7.19 25.07
C PRO A 81 21.44 7.38 24.78
N MET A 82 21.07 8.43 24.04
CA MET A 82 19.72 8.71 23.61
C MET A 82 19.13 7.60 22.73
N ASN A 83 19.95 6.97 21.87
CA ASN A 83 19.48 5.90 20.98
C ASN A 83 19.47 4.52 21.68
N GLN A 84 20.08 4.40 22.84
CA GLN A 84 20.11 3.19 23.67
C GLN A 84 19.04 3.18 24.77
N SER A 85 18.21 4.24 24.86
CA SER A 85 17.13 4.28 25.84
C SER A 85 16.18 3.09 25.68
N GLU A 86 15.87 2.45 26.81
CA GLU A 86 14.90 1.33 26.82
C GLU A 86 13.47 1.88 26.80
N SER A 87 12.60 1.20 26.04
CA SER A 87 11.16 1.40 26.04
C SER A 87 10.52 0.86 27.31
N LEU A 88 9.26 1.19 27.57
CA LEU A 88 8.41 0.56 28.59
C LEU A 88 8.40 -0.97 28.46
N VAL A 89 8.56 -1.49 27.25
CA VAL A 89 8.71 -2.93 27.00
C VAL A 89 10.17 -3.30 27.15
N LYS A 90 10.46 -4.04 28.22
CA LYS A 90 11.82 -4.47 28.55
C LYS A 90 12.48 -5.20 27.38
N GLY A 91 13.70 -4.76 27.03
CA GLY A 91 14.47 -5.32 25.91
C GLY A 91 14.15 -4.68 24.54
N VAL A 92 13.23 -3.74 24.46
CA VAL A 92 12.99 -2.92 23.26
C VAL A 92 13.70 -1.59 23.41
N THR A 93 14.64 -1.31 22.54
CA THR A 93 15.38 -0.04 22.53
C THR A 93 14.78 0.93 21.50
N PHE A 94 15.07 2.22 21.62
CA PHE A 94 14.71 3.21 20.63
C PHE A 94 15.17 2.83 19.21
N MET A 95 16.36 2.25 19.09
CA MET A 95 16.89 1.73 17.84
C MET A 95 15.96 0.67 17.24
N THR A 96 15.49 -0.28 18.06
CA THR A 96 14.53 -1.30 17.63
C THR A 96 13.22 -0.68 17.16
N LEU A 97 12.69 0.31 17.89
CA LEU A 97 11.47 1.03 17.50
C LEU A 97 11.62 1.76 16.16
N SER A 98 12.81 2.29 15.87
CA SER A 98 13.07 2.99 14.61
C SER A 98 12.96 2.11 13.36
N TYR A 99 13.12 0.78 13.48
CA TYR A 99 12.84 -0.19 12.42
C TYR A 99 11.39 -0.68 12.47
N MET A 100 10.89 -0.97 13.67
CA MET A 100 9.56 -1.56 13.84
C MET A 100 8.45 -0.62 13.38
N VAL A 101 8.54 0.66 13.77
CA VAL A 101 7.51 1.66 13.44
C VAL A 101 7.26 1.75 11.92
N PRO A 102 8.26 2.04 11.07
CA PRO A 102 8.03 2.14 9.64
C PRO A 102 7.56 0.84 8.99
N VAL A 103 8.12 -0.29 9.40
CA VAL A 103 7.75 -1.62 8.85
C VAL A 103 6.31 -1.95 9.19
N VAL A 104 5.92 -1.83 10.46
CA VAL A 104 4.55 -2.15 10.89
C VAL A 104 3.53 -1.19 10.30
N VAL A 105 3.84 0.12 10.21
CA VAL A 105 2.98 1.12 9.56
C VAL A 105 2.80 0.81 8.08
N PHE A 106 3.87 0.39 7.39
CA PHE A 106 3.79 -0.02 5.99
C PHE A 106 2.84 -1.21 5.80
N PHE A 107 3.01 -2.28 6.57
CA PHE A 107 2.12 -3.45 6.49
C PHE A 107 0.69 -3.15 6.92
N ALA A 108 0.50 -2.35 7.97
CA ALA A 108 -0.83 -1.90 8.39
C ALA A 108 -1.55 -1.13 7.28
N SER A 109 -0.81 -0.30 6.52
CA SER A 109 -1.36 0.44 5.38
C SER A 109 -1.79 -0.51 4.25
N ILE A 110 -1.02 -1.55 3.95
CA ILE A 110 -1.37 -2.58 2.96
C ILE A 110 -2.63 -3.33 3.40
N LEU A 111 -2.69 -3.78 4.66
CA LEU A 111 -3.85 -4.49 5.19
C LEU A 111 -5.12 -3.62 5.15
N ASN A 112 -4.99 -2.35 5.49
CA ASN A 112 -6.10 -1.39 5.43
C ASN A 112 -6.59 -1.18 3.99
N ALA A 113 -5.68 -1.07 3.03
CA ALA A 113 -6.04 -0.97 1.62
C ALA A 113 -6.71 -2.25 1.10
N ALA A 114 -6.14 -3.41 1.38
CA ALA A 114 -6.70 -4.70 1.00
C ALA A 114 -8.10 -4.94 1.58
N SER A 115 -8.33 -4.46 2.82
CA SER A 115 -9.65 -4.49 3.46
C SER A 115 -10.68 -3.64 2.70
N ARG A 116 -10.28 -2.46 2.26
CA ARG A 116 -11.16 -1.55 1.50
C ARG A 116 -11.54 -2.13 0.13
N GLU A 117 -10.59 -2.70 -0.59
CA GLU A 117 -10.84 -3.29 -1.91
C GLU A 117 -11.71 -4.55 -1.83
N LYS A 118 -11.56 -5.35 -0.76
CA LYS A 118 -12.33 -6.60 -0.59
C LYS A 118 -13.61 -6.43 0.23
N GLY A 119 -13.89 -5.25 0.79
CA GLY A 119 -15.03 -5.01 1.66
C GLY A 119 -15.02 -5.84 2.96
N GLN A 120 -13.85 -6.37 3.37
CA GLN A 120 -13.72 -7.23 4.54
C GLN A 120 -13.28 -6.43 5.77
N PRO A 121 -14.06 -6.40 6.88
CA PRO A 121 -13.71 -5.61 8.05
C PRO A 121 -12.55 -6.18 8.87
N GLY A 122 -12.27 -7.49 8.80
CA GLY A 122 -11.23 -8.15 9.60
C GLY A 122 -9.84 -7.55 9.41
N PRO A 123 -9.30 -7.45 8.19
CA PRO A 123 -7.99 -6.84 7.96
C PRO A 123 -7.93 -5.36 8.38
N ALA A 124 -9.05 -4.59 8.29
CA ALA A 124 -9.10 -3.21 8.76
C ALA A 124 -8.94 -3.11 10.27
N LEU A 125 -9.56 -4.02 11.03
CA LEU A 125 -9.42 -4.07 12.49
C LEU A 125 -7.97 -4.36 12.90
N ILE A 126 -7.32 -5.33 12.24
CA ILE A 126 -5.90 -5.66 12.48
C ILE A 126 -5.03 -4.45 12.15
N ALA A 127 -5.25 -3.81 11.00
CA ALA A 127 -4.52 -2.61 10.60
C ALA A 127 -4.70 -1.47 11.63
N GLY A 128 -5.93 -1.25 12.10
CA GLY A 128 -6.24 -0.26 13.14
C GLY A 128 -5.50 -0.53 14.43
N ALA A 129 -5.49 -1.79 14.90
CA ALA A 129 -4.75 -2.20 16.08
C ALA A 129 -3.23 -1.97 15.92
N MET A 130 -2.66 -2.31 14.74
CA MET A 130 -1.25 -2.06 14.42
C MET A 130 -0.92 -0.56 14.45
N PHE A 131 -1.75 0.29 13.86
CA PHE A 131 -1.57 1.75 13.91
C PHE A 131 -1.62 2.29 15.33
N LEU A 132 -2.56 1.83 16.16
CA LEU A 132 -2.67 2.24 17.56
C LEU A 132 -1.42 1.86 18.36
N ILE A 133 -0.94 0.62 18.22
CA ILE A 133 0.27 0.13 18.89
C ILE A 133 1.49 0.96 18.44
N MET A 134 1.66 1.18 17.14
CA MET A 134 2.80 1.95 16.65
C MET A 134 2.68 3.44 17.00
N GLY A 135 1.48 4.00 17.03
CA GLY A 135 1.23 5.32 17.55
C GLY A 135 1.67 5.45 19.01
N PHE A 136 1.26 4.51 19.86
CA PHE A 136 1.67 4.46 21.26
C PHE A 136 3.20 4.44 21.39
N PHE A 137 3.90 3.51 20.74
CA PHE A 137 5.35 3.42 20.78
C PHE A 137 6.07 4.66 20.19
N SER A 138 5.46 5.32 19.22
CA SER A 138 6.04 6.55 18.65
C SER A 138 6.00 7.72 19.63
N PHE A 139 4.98 7.82 20.47
CA PHE A 139 4.83 8.88 21.47
C PHE A 139 5.38 8.52 22.86
N GLU A 140 5.69 7.26 23.10
CA GLU A 140 6.20 6.75 24.36
C GLU A 140 7.39 7.55 24.89
N PRO A 141 8.45 7.85 24.10
CA PRO A 141 9.59 8.59 24.63
C PRO A 141 9.20 9.96 25.19
N LEU A 142 8.27 10.67 24.53
CA LEU A 142 7.80 11.96 24.99
C LEU A 142 7.03 11.85 26.30
N VAL A 143 6.13 10.86 26.41
CA VAL A 143 5.33 10.62 27.61
C VAL A 143 6.25 10.29 28.79
N MET A 144 7.24 9.42 28.60
CA MET A 144 8.20 9.05 29.63
C MET A 144 9.06 10.23 30.06
N GLY A 145 9.54 11.05 29.10
CA GLY A 145 10.30 12.25 29.40
C GLY A 145 9.50 13.34 30.12
N LEU A 146 8.19 13.40 29.94
CA LEU A 146 7.32 14.33 30.68
C LEU A 146 7.01 13.85 32.10
N LEU A 147 7.05 12.53 32.35
CA LEU A 147 6.83 11.95 33.67
C LEU A 147 8.09 11.94 34.54
N ASP A 148 9.25 11.99 33.91
CA ASP A 148 10.55 12.03 34.60
C ASP A 148 10.98 13.47 34.79
N THR A 149 10.93 13.95 36.03
CA THR A 149 11.24 15.33 36.40
C THR A 149 12.72 15.69 36.30
N ASP A 150 13.60 14.71 36.24
CA ASP A 150 15.05 14.88 36.21
C ASP A 150 15.64 14.84 34.78
N THR A 151 14.85 14.51 33.79
CA THR A 151 15.30 14.35 32.41
C THR A 151 15.06 15.62 31.59
N ASP A 152 16.03 15.99 30.75
CA ASP A 152 15.87 17.06 29.76
C ASP A 152 14.82 16.65 28.70
N VAL A 153 13.68 17.33 28.72
CA VAL A 153 12.52 17.05 27.81
C VAL A 153 12.89 17.15 26.33
N MET A 154 13.99 17.83 25.99
CA MET A 154 14.41 17.99 24.61
C MET A 154 14.79 16.64 23.94
N ASN A 155 15.45 15.75 24.68
CA ASN A 155 15.86 14.43 24.13
C ASN A 155 14.67 13.52 23.78
N PRO A 156 13.69 13.29 24.68
CA PRO A 156 12.45 12.57 24.36
C PRO A 156 11.66 13.19 23.22
N PHE A 157 11.62 14.51 23.13
CA PHE A 157 10.97 15.22 22.02
C PHE A 157 11.63 14.89 20.67
N TRP A 158 12.96 14.89 20.59
CA TRP A 158 13.67 14.53 19.37
C TRP A 158 13.51 13.06 18.99
N GLN A 159 13.49 12.14 19.97
CA GLN A 159 13.22 10.72 19.71
C GLN A 159 11.82 10.53 19.13
N THR A 160 10.80 11.09 19.76
CA THR A 160 9.42 11.05 19.28
C THR A 160 9.31 11.66 17.88
N SER A 161 9.90 12.80 17.64
CA SER A 161 9.86 13.46 16.32
C SER A 161 10.43 12.57 15.21
N ARG A 162 11.55 11.88 15.48
CA ARG A 162 12.17 10.95 14.52
C ARG A 162 11.26 9.77 14.21
N LEU A 163 10.65 9.15 15.23
CA LEU A 163 9.71 8.04 15.04
C LEU A 163 8.46 8.48 14.28
N VAL A 164 7.91 9.63 14.61
CA VAL A 164 6.72 10.18 13.92
C VAL A 164 7.04 10.48 12.44
N ILE A 165 8.18 11.11 12.15
CA ILE A 165 8.61 11.38 10.77
C ILE A 165 8.73 10.08 9.98
N LEU A 166 9.36 9.04 10.56
CA LEU A 166 9.48 7.73 9.92
C LEU A 166 8.11 7.07 9.73
N GLY A 167 7.27 7.04 10.76
CA GLY A 167 5.94 6.43 10.69
C GLY A 167 5.04 7.10 9.65
N VAL A 168 4.90 8.43 9.71
CA VAL A 168 4.10 9.20 8.76
C VAL A 168 4.67 9.10 7.35
N GLY A 169 6.00 9.20 7.20
CA GLY A 169 6.66 9.07 5.91
C GLY A 169 6.40 7.71 5.25
N PHE A 170 6.56 6.61 5.99
CA PHE A 170 6.28 5.27 5.47
C PHE A 170 4.79 5.00 5.24
N PHE A 171 3.88 5.66 5.95
CA PHE A 171 2.46 5.65 5.63
C PHE A 171 2.19 6.23 4.23
N PHE A 172 2.82 7.37 3.88
CA PHE A 172 2.71 7.95 2.54
C PHE A 172 3.36 7.08 1.47
N VAL A 173 4.54 6.51 1.76
CA VAL A 173 5.21 5.55 0.86
C VAL A 173 4.28 4.37 0.57
N ALA A 174 3.68 3.77 1.60
CA ALA A 174 2.76 2.65 1.45
C ALA A 174 1.53 3.03 0.60
N LYS A 175 0.95 4.20 0.84
CA LYS A 175 -0.20 4.69 0.06
C LYS A 175 0.14 4.81 -1.42
N LEU A 176 1.24 5.49 -1.75
CA LEU A 176 1.69 5.66 -3.15
C LEU A 176 2.05 4.33 -3.80
N PHE A 177 2.70 3.43 -3.05
CA PHE A 177 3.04 2.09 -3.52
C PHE A 177 1.80 1.29 -3.88
N ILE A 178 0.79 1.27 -3.00
CA ILE A 178 -0.47 0.55 -3.22
C ILE A 178 -1.19 1.12 -4.43
N GLU A 179 -1.29 2.44 -4.55
CA GLU A 179 -1.94 3.08 -5.71
C GLU A 179 -1.22 2.75 -7.02
N ALA A 180 0.11 2.80 -7.05
CA ALA A 180 0.89 2.40 -8.23
C ALA A 180 0.72 0.90 -8.54
N PHE A 181 0.69 0.05 -7.51
CA PHE A 181 0.50 -1.39 -7.67
C PHE A 181 -0.88 -1.72 -8.24
N LEU A 182 -1.94 -1.09 -7.72
CA LEU A 182 -3.32 -1.29 -8.20
C LEU A 182 -3.48 -0.83 -9.65
N LEU A 183 -2.92 0.32 -10.02
CA LEU A 183 -2.93 0.79 -11.40
C LEU A 183 -2.16 -0.16 -12.34
N ASN A 184 -1.01 -0.65 -11.92
CA ASN A 184 -0.24 -1.63 -12.69
C ASN A 184 -1.00 -2.97 -12.83
N TRP A 185 -1.75 -3.37 -11.82
CA TRP A 185 -2.60 -4.55 -11.90
C TRP A 185 -3.73 -4.36 -12.91
N VAL A 186 -4.40 -3.20 -12.93
CA VAL A 186 -5.44 -2.87 -13.92
C VAL A 186 -4.85 -2.87 -15.34
N MET A 187 -3.67 -2.28 -15.55
CA MET A 187 -3.01 -2.27 -16.85
C MET A 187 -2.69 -3.69 -17.34
N ARG A 188 -2.22 -4.57 -16.45
CA ARG A 188 -1.99 -5.99 -16.80
C ARG A 188 -3.29 -6.74 -17.09
N LEU A 189 -4.37 -6.41 -16.39
CA LEU A 189 -5.68 -7.00 -16.65
C LEU A 189 -6.15 -6.61 -18.06
N GLU A 190 -6.02 -5.36 -18.46
CA GLU A 190 -6.36 -4.86 -19.80
C GLU A 190 -5.47 -5.50 -20.87
N GLU A 191 -4.17 -5.72 -20.61
CA GLU A 191 -3.28 -6.42 -21.54
C GLU A 191 -3.63 -7.90 -21.71
N ALA A 192 -4.03 -8.56 -20.64
CA ALA A 192 -4.43 -9.98 -20.68
C ALA A 192 -5.76 -10.19 -21.40
N TYR A 193 -6.65 -9.23 -21.34
CA TYR A 193 -8.00 -9.30 -21.90
C TYR A 193 -8.23 -8.15 -22.92
N SER A 194 -7.38 -8.09 -23.94
CA SER A 194 -7.37 -7.03 -24.95
C SER A 194 -8.68 -6.84 -25.74
N GLU A 195 -9.60 -7.80 -25.64
CA GLU A 195 -10.94 -7.72 -26.23
C GLU A 195 -11.91 -6.88 -25.40
N ILE A 196 -11.58 -6.59 -24.13
CA ILE A 196 -12.43 -5.84 -23.21
C ILE A 196 -11.76 -4.47 -22.98
N GLU A 197 -12.29 -3.46 -23.59
CA GLU A 197 -11.83 -2.06 -23.40
C GLU A 197 -12.34 -1.54 -22.06
N ILE A 198 -11.63 -1.93 -20.97
CA ILE A 198 -12.02 -1.61 -19.57
C ILE A 198 -12.04 -0.09 -19.35
N LEU A 199 -11.16 0.67 -20.01
CA LEU A 199 -11.11 2.12 -19.93
C LEU A 199 -12.30 2.81 -20.65
N ALA A 200 -12.83 2.22 -21.73
CA ALA A 200 -13.98 2.76 -22.44
C ALA A 200 -15.28 2.65 -21.63
N LEU A 201 -15.40 1.61 -20.79
CA LEU A 201 -16.57 1.42 -19.92
C LEU A 201 -16.72 2.55 -18.87
N THR A 202 -15.61 3.22 -18.53
CA THR A 202 -15.62 4.30 -17.52
C THR A 202 -15.89 5.66 -18.13
N SER A 203 -15.64 5.86 -19.45
CA SER A 203 -15.85 7.13 -20.13
C SER A 203 -17.29 7.40 -20.54
N ASP A 204 -18.15 6.36 -20.60
CA ASP A 204 -19.55 6.48 -20.97
C ASP A 204 -20.49 6.86 -19.82
N VAL A 205 -19.97 6.98 -18.60
CA VAL A 205 -20.69 7.65 -17.52
C VAL A 205 -20.48 9.15 -17.65
N GLU A 206 -21.12 9.76 -18.66
CA GLU A 206 -21.34 11.21 -18.67
C GLU A 206 -21.96 11.59 -17.30
N PRO A 207 -21.37 12.56 -16.59
CA PRO A 207 -22.05 13.11 -15.43
C PRO A 207 -23.36 13.70 -15.95
N ASP A 208 -24.43 13.00 -15.55
CA ASP A 208 -25.81 13.26 -15.87
C ASP A 208 -26.06 14.77 -16.01
N SER A 209 -26.46 15.14 -17.19
CA SER A 209 -26.77 16.51 -17.60
C SER A 209 -27.54 17.19 -16.50
N ASN A 210 -26.96 18.26 -15.99
CA ASN A 210 -27.56 19.29 -15.17
C ASN A 210 -29.04 19.45 -15.58
N PRO A 211 -30.01 19.20 -14.69
CA PRO A 211 -31.41 19.45 -15.01
C PRO A 211 -31.52 20.94 -15.38
N GLU A 212 -31.84 21.17 -16.63
CA GLU A 212 -32.21 22.48 -17.19
C GLU A 212 -33.18 23.12 -16.19
N VAL A 213 -32.69 24.13 -15.47
CA VAL A 213 -33.52 25.00 -14.65
C VAL A 213 -34.36 25.78 -15.65
N GLU A 214 -35.61 25.32 -15.89
CA GLU A 214 -36.59 26.08 -16.62
C GLU A 214 -36.69 27.48 -15.99
N PRO A 215 -36.57 28.56 -16.76
CA PRO A 215 -36.76 29.89 -16.24
C PRO A 215 -38.21 30.01 -15.77
N ILE A 216 -38.39 30.29 -14.51
CA ILE A 216 -39.70 30.64 -13.92
C ILE A 216 -40.12 31.95 -14.67
N GLU A 217 -41.09 31.83 -15.58
CA GLU A 217 -41.82 32.94 -16.12
C GLU A 217 -42.41 33.75 -14.98
N GLU A 218 -41.88 34.94 -14.69
CA GLU A 218 -42.51 35.96 -13.90
C GLU A 218 -43.84 36.33 -14.56
N ALA A 219 -44.93 35.78 -14.05
CA ALA A 219 -46.26 36.27 -14.39
C ALA A 219 -46.47 37.60 -13.68
N ASP A 220 -46.48 38.70 -14.48
CA ASP A 220 -47.01 40.01 -14.16
C ASP A 220 -48.47 39.88 -13.69
N ALA A 221 -48.77 40.41 -12.51
CA ALA A 221 -50.08 40.96 -12.10
C ALA A 221 -49.91 41.93 -10.94
#